data_8d2e52454f1116cac2e22164f04329c1
#
_entry.id   8d2e52454f1116cac2e22164f04329c1
#
_cell.length_a   1.000
_cell.length_b   1.000
_cell.length_c   1.000
_cell.angle_alpha   90.00
_cell.angle_beta   90.00
_cell.angle_gamma   90.00
#
_symmetry.space_group_name_H-M   'P 1'
#
loop_
_entity.id
_entity.type
_entity.pdbx_description
1 polymer ?
#
loop_
_entity_poly.entity_id
_entity_poly.type
_entity_poly.pdbx_seq_one_letter_code
_entity_poly.pdbx_strand_id
1 'polypeptide(L)'
;LVHKRDGQIFKVKGNHKHPATLGPLCPKCAISYNGVWLDQNARLLHPLKRTGRKGTGEFKRISWDEALKEIAQRLTDIAHRDGADRIYHTHYTGTCSVIAGNFPKRFFAHLGATEVDPDTACNAAGHTALRYVFGDSVTGFDPRTATYSGCILVWGANPSHCGPHVNKHWLQQHGAKVIVIDPVRTETAAAADLHLQLRPGTDAALAFAMAHVIRRDGLVDKEYVHDHVQGYQELVPSIERCTPEWGEAATGIPPALIEQAARSYADGPSLLWLGQGLQRQPLGGNIFRACAMLPALTGNIGKPGAGFYYLNDTSGIGGRGGTAPSYEQPQADDGPAPVSQMDMPQLLQDPAAVQSYL
;
A
#
# COMPACT_ATOMS: atom_id res chain seq x y z
N LEU A 1 -10.94 22.87 -7.06
CA LEU A 1 -11.16 24.28 -7.43
C LEU A 1 -10.57 25.18 -6.37
N VAL A 2 -9.72 26.09 -6.79
CA VAL A 2 -9.08 27.10 -5.93
C VAL A 2 -9.73 28.44 -6.19
N HIS A 3 -10.26 29.06 -5.14
CA HIS A 3 -10.86 30.39 -5.21
C HIS A 3 -9.86 31.44 -4.71
N LYS A 4 -9.60 32.44 -5.53
CA LYS A 4 -8.73 33.57 -5.20
C LYS A 4 -9.53 34.87 -5.12
N ARG A 5 -9.11 35.76 -4.22
CA ARG A 5 -9.52 37.15 -4.13
C ARG A 5 -8.28 38.01 -3.89
N ASP A 6 -8.09 39.06 -4.67
CA ASP A 6 -6.92 39.94 -4.59
C ASP A 6 -5.58 39.19 -4.60
N GLY A 7 -5.48 38.18 -5.47
CA GLY A 7 -4.28 37.33 -5.61
C GLY A 7 -4.12 36.25 -4.52
N GLN A 8 -4.89 36.30 -3.45
CA GLN A 8 -4.79 35.36 -2.33
C GLN A 8 -5.83 34.24 -2.39
N ILE A 9 -5.42 33.03 -2.02
CA ILE A 9 -6.32 31.88 -1.90
C ILE A 9 -7.14 32.04 -0.64
N PHE A 10 -8.48 32.06 -0.76
CA PHE A 10 -9.36 32.13 0.40
C PHE A 10 -10.24 30.88 0.58
N LYS A 11 -10.34 30.04 -0.45
CA LYS A 11 -11.13 28.79 -0.38
C LYS A 11 -10.68 27.75 -1.38
N VAL A 12 -10.68 26.49 -0.94
CA VAL A 12 -10.51 25.32 -1.81
C VAL A 12 -11.77 24.48 -1.75
N LYS A 13 -12.30 24.11 -2.91
CA LYS A 13 -13.48 23.24 -3.05
C LYS A 13 -13.18 22.04 -3.92
N GLY A 14 -13.90 20.94 -3.74
CA GLY A 14 -13.90 19.84 -4.68
C GLY A 14 -14.55 20.22 -6.02
N ASN A 15 -14.33 19.39 -7.03
CA ASN A 15 -14.90 19.54 -8.35
C ASN A 15 -16.00 18.51 -8.58
N HIS A 16 -17.26 18.95 -8.69
CA HIS A 16 -18.41 18.06 -8.94
C HIS A 16 -18.35 17.33 -10.29
N LYS A 17 -17.51 17.82 -11.22
CA LYS A 17 -17.29 17.17 -12.51
C LYS A 17 -16.15 16.14 -12.47
N HIS A 18 -15.52 15.93 -11.32
CA HIS A 18 -14.45 14.93 -11.20
C HIS A 18 -15.05 13.53 -11.25
N PRO A 19 -14.65 12.66 -12.20
CA PRO A 19 -15.36 11.41 -12.49
C PRO A 19 -15.33 10.38 -11.35
N ALA A 20 -14.28 10.40 -10.52
CA ALA A 20 -14.13 9.42 -9.44
C ALA A 20 -14.56 9.95 -8.07
N THR A 21 -14.34 11.25 -7.76
CA THR A 21 -14.66 11.81 -6.43
C THR A 21 -16.04 12.46 -6.36
N LEU A 22 -16.68 12.73 -7.47
CA LEU A 22 -18.05 13.23 -7.66
C LEU A 22 -18.43 14.47 -6.83
N GLY A 23 -17.46 15.22 -6.34
CA GLY A 23 -17.81 16.44 -5.63
C GLY A 23 -16.90 16.87 -4.49
N PRO A 24 -17.39 16.98 -3.26
CA PRO A 24 -16.74 17.71 -2.18
C PRO A 24 -15.37 17.11 -1.79
N LEU A 25 -14.55 17.95 -1.14
CA LEU A 25 -13.35 17.45 -0.49
C LEU A 25 -13.73 16.50 0.65
N CYS A 26 -12.92 15.49 0.88
CA CYS A 26 -13.06 14.69 2.10
C CYS A 26 -12.70 15.55 3.34
N PRO A 27 -13.12 15.14 4.55
CA PRO A 27 -12.87 15.92 5.76
C PRO A 27 -11.40 16.29 5.96
N LYS A 28 -10.46 15.39 5.66
CA LYS A 28 -9.01 15.66 5.77
C LYS A 28 -8.58 16.83 4.87
N CYS A 29 -8.97 16.81 3.61
CA CYS A 29 -8.65 17.87 2.68
C CYS A 29 -9.41 19.17 2.98
N ALA A 30 -10.66 19.08 3.46
CA ALA A 30 -11.44 20.25 3.84
C ALA A 30 -10.81 20.99 5.04
N ILE A 31 -10.40 20.26 6.06
CA ILE A 31 -9.72 20.80 7.25
C ILE A 31 -8.34 21.34 6.88
N SER A 32 -7.56 20.60 6.09
CA SER A 32 -6.22 21.03 5.71
C SER A 32 -6.24 22.29 4.83
N TYR A 33 -6.98 22.26 3.73
CA TYR A 33 -6.91 23.33 2.73
C TYR A 33 -7.73 24.58 3.09
N ASN A 34 -8.81 24.46 3.86
CA ASN A 34 -9.62 25.61 4.29
C ASN A 34 -9.40 26.01 5.76
N GLY A 35 -8.62 25.24 6.50
CA GLY A 35 -8.27 25.51 7.89
C GLY A 35 -6.78 25.74 8.06
N VAL A 36 -6.06 24.72 8.50
CA VAL A 36 -4.64 24.81 8.89
C VAL A 36 -3.76 25.44 7.81
N TRP A 37 -4.03 25.20 6.52
CA TRP A 37 -3.21 25.71 5.42
C TRP A 37 -3.36 27.22 5.21
N LEU A 38 -4.52 27.77 5.51
CA LEU A 38 -4.80 29.21 5.43
C LEU A 38 -4.56 29.95 6.75
N ASP A 39 -4.49 29.23 7.86
CA ASP A 39 -4.23 29.79 9.18
C ASP A 39 -2.72 29.92 9.43
N GLN A 40 -2.22 31.14 9.36
CA GLN A 40 -0.81 31.44 9.60
C GLN A 40 -0.37 31.13 11.04
N ASN A 41 -1.30 31.13 12.01
CA ASN A 41 -0.98 30.82 13.41
C ASN A 41 -0.85 29.31 13.65
N ALA A 42 -1.47 28.48 12.83
CA ALA A 42 -1.38 27.02 12.90
C ALA A 42 -0.17 26.44 12.14
N ARG A 43 0.54 27.25 11.36
CA ARG A 43 1.68 26.80 10.55
C ARG A 43 3.00 27.29 11.13
N LEU A 44 4.03 26.44 11.01
CA LEU A 44 5.40 26.86 11.24
C LEU A 44 5.88 27.67 10.03
N LEU A 45 5.96 28.98 10.17
CA LEU A 45 6.37 29.89 9.10
C LEU A 45 7.87 30.17 9.11
N HIS A 46 8.58 29.78 10.16
CA HIS A 46 9.99 30.01 10.36
C HIS A 46 10.67 28.79 10.94
N PRO A 47 11.97 28.58 10.67
CA PRO A 47 12.74 27.54 11.34
C PRO A 47 12.77 27.75 12.85
N LEU A 48 12.68 26.66 13.58
CA LEU A 48 12.78 26.63 15.04
C LEU A 48 13.97 25.79 15.46
N LYS A 49 14.82 26.37 16.31
CA LYS A 49 15.95 25.68 16.93
C LYS A 49 15.62 25.33 18.37
N ARG A 50 15.77 24.06 18.74
CA ARG A 50 15.57 23.62 20.10
C ARG A 50 16.63 24.23 21.04
N THR A 51 16.21 24.76 22.16
CA THR A 51 17.04 25.39 23.19
C THR A 51 17.11 24.59 24.47
N GLY A 52 16.08 23.80 24.76
CA GLY A 52 16.00 22.96 25.96
C GLY A 52 16.38 21.49 25.69
N ARG A 53 16.18 20.65 26.71
CA ARG A 53 16.36 19.20 26.62
C ARG A 53 15.34 18.61 25.64
N LYS A 54 15.69 17.46 25.04
CA LYS A 54 14.74 16.73 24.18
C LYS A 54 13.48 16.39 25.00
N GLY A 55 12.32 16.75 24.46
CA GLY A 55 11.01 16.51 25.07
C GLY A 55 10.44 17.68 25.87
N THR A 56 11.21 18.75 26.18
CA THR A 56 10.68 19.92 26.94
C THR A 56 9.84 20.87 26.09
N GLY A 57 9.90 20.78 24.76
CA GLY A 57 9.16 21.69 23.87
C GLY A 57 9.74 23.11 23.78
N GLU A 58 10.95 23.33 24.29
CA GLU A 58 11.58 24.65 24.29
C GLU A 58 12.31 24.91 22.98
N PHE A 59 11.81 25.90 22.21
CA PHE A 59 12.35 26.28 20.91
C PHE A 59 12.46 27.80 20.79
N LYS A 60 13.45 28.25 20.01
CA LYS A 60 13.55 29.65 19.56
C LYS A 60 13.44 29.74 18.05
N ARG A 61 12.83 30.80 17.55
CA ARG A 61 12.84 31.15 16.14
C ARG A 61 14.26 31.55 15.71
N ILE A 62 14.68 31.05 14.54
CA ILE A 62 15.92 31.43 13.87
C ILE A 62 15.63 31.83 12.42
N SER A 63 16.60 32.44 11.73
CA SER A 63 16.49 32.71 10.30
C SER A 63 16.73 31.45 9.48
N TRP A 64 16.29 31.48 8.20
CA TRP A 64 16.62 30.42 7.25
C TRP A 64 18.13 30.32 7.02
N ASP A 65 18.84 31.45 6.93
CA ASP A 65 20.30 31.47 6.75
C ASP A 65 21.02 30.82 7.93
N GLU A 66 20.60 31.12 9.16
CA GLU A 66 21.15 30.45 10.36
C GLU A 66 20.89 28.96 10.34
N ALA A 67 19.65 28.55 10.01
CA ALA A 67 19.27 27.13 9.94
C ALA A 67 20.09 26.37 8.89
N LEU A 68 20.15 26.89 7.67
CA LEU A 68 20.86 26.25 6.56
C LEU A 68 22.36 26.18 6.82
N LYS A 69 22.95 27.25 7.35
CA LYS A 69 24.38 27.27 7.71
C LYS A 69 24.72 26.23 8.77
N GLU A 70 23.92 26.14 9.84
CA GLU A 70 24.13 25.14 10.89
C GLU A 70 23.98 23.72 10.36
N ILE A 71 22.95 23.44 9.56
CA ILE A 71 22.72 22.12 8.97
C ILE A 71 23.88 21.73 8.05
N ALA A 72 24.27 22.63 7.14
CA ALA A 72 25.39 22.39 6.23
C ALA A 72 26.68 22.10 6.97
N GLN A 73 26.99 22.90 8.00
CA GLN A 73 28.17 22.68 8.81
C GLN A 73 28.18 21.31 9.50
N ARG A 74 27.05 20.92 10.11
CA ARG A 74 26.94 19.60 10.77
C ARG A 74 27.08 18.44 9.80
N LEU A 75 26.47 18.53 8.63
CA LEU A 75 26.59 17.48 7.61
C LEU A 75 28.05 17.34 7.14
N THR A 76 28.73 18.49 6.90
CA THR A 76 30.14 18.52 6.51
C THR A 76 31.05 17.95 7.60
N ASP A 77 30.83 18.35 8.86
CA ASP A 77 31.63 17.87 9.99
C ASP A 77 31.50 16.36 10.19
N ILE A 78 30.28 15.82 10.07
CA ILE A 78 30.04 14.37 10.17
C ILE A 78 30.71 13.66 9.00
N ALA A 79 30.51 14.14 7.78
CA ALA A 79 31.07 13.51 6.59
C ALA A 79 32.62 13.45 6.64
N HIS A 80 33.26 14.50 7.16
CA HIS A 80 34.71 14.53 7.30
C HIS A 80 35.24 13.69 8.47
N ARG A 81 34.54 13.69 9.61
CA ARG A 81 34.99 13.01 10.83
C ARG A 81 34.69 11.51 10.80
N ASP A 82 33.49 11.15 10.38
CA ASP A 82 32.92 9.81 10.58
C ASP A 82 32.67 9.08 9.24
N GLY A 83 32.64 9.80 8.12
CA GLY A 83 32.22 9.34 6.80
C GLY A 83 30.82 9.78 6.45
N ALA A 84 30.56 10.05 5.18
CA ALA A 84 29.26 10.49 4.69
C ALA A 84 28.18 9.39 4.81
N ASP A 85 28.59 8.13 4.76
CA ASP A 85 27.74 6.95 4.95
C ASP A 85 27.11 6.87 6.37
N ARG A 86 27.64 7.63 7.33
CA ARG A 86 27.07 7.77 8.68
C ARG A 86 25.91 8.75 8.75
N ILE A 87 25.63 9.46 7.68
CA ILE A 87 24.46 10.32 7.55
C ILE A 87 23.34 9.48 6.96
N TYR A 88 22.27 9.27 7.73
CA TYR A 88 21.08 8.55 7.28
C TYR A 88 20.01 9.54 6.84
N HIS A 89 19.48 9.36 5.64
CA HIS A 89 18.30 10.09 5.22
C HIS A 89 17.15 9.14 4.89
N THR A 90 15.96 9.59 5.19
CA THR A 90 14.73 8.90 4.79
C THR A 90 13.74 9.92 4.27
N HIS A 91 12.98 9.55 3.28
CA HIS A 91 11.95 10.40 2.67
C HIS A 91 10.82 9.52 2.18
N TYR A 92 9.66 10.11 1.95
CA TYR A 92 8.53 9.42 1.36
C TYR A 92 7.65 10.38 0.56
N THR A 93 6.63 9.86 -0.14
CA THR A 93 5.89 10.58 -1.19
C THR A 93 4.63 11.29 -0.67
N GLY A 94 4.63 11.81 0.55
CA GLY A 94 3.45 12.43 1.14
C GLY A 94 2.80 13.54 0.32
N THR A 95 3.59 14.27 -0.46
CA THR A 95 3.10 15.31 -1.38
C THR A 95 2.76 14.77 -2.77
N CYS A 96 3.17 13.56 -3.12
CA CYS A 96 3.11 12.98 -4.46
C CYS A 96 3.74 13.90 -5.53
N SER A 97 4.73 14.70 -5.14
CA SER A 97 5.42 15.65 -6.01
C SER A 97 6.69 15.02 -6.57
N VAL A 98 6.79 14.98 -7.89
CA VAL A 98 8.01 14.50 -8.58
C VAL A 98 9.23 15.32 -8.18
N ILE A 99 9.10 16.65 -8.10
CA ILE A 99 10.21 17.55 -7.73
C ILE A 99 10.57 17.38 -6.25
N ALA A 100 9.58 17.46 -5.36
CA ALA A 100 9.82 17.38 -3.92
C ALA A 100 10.30 15.98 -3.47
N GLY A 101 9.92 14.92 -4.17
CA GLY A 101 10.39 13.56 -3.90
C GLY A 101 11.83 13.32 -4.37
N ASN A 102 12.19 13.80 -5.56
CA ASN A 102 13.49 13.49 -6.17
C ASN A 102 14.62 14.45 -5.79
N PHE A 103 14.32 15.71 -5.47
CA PHE A 103 15.36 16.67 -5.13
C PHE A 103 16.18 16.27 -3.88
N PRO A 104 15.57 15.87 -2.76
CA PRO A 104 16.33 15.41 -1.59
C PRO A 104 17.20 14.20 -1.89
N LYS A 105 16.71 13.24 -2.68
CA LYS A 105 17.49 12.05 -3.10
C LYS A 105 18.79 12.46 -3.79
N ARG A 106 18.72 13.38 -4.75
CA ARG A 106 19.90 13.86 -5.45
C ARG A 106 20.92 14.52 -4.52
N PHE A 107 20.43 15.33 -3.60
CA PHE A 107 21.30 15.99 -2.62
C PHE A 107 22.04 14.99 -1.74
N PHE A 108 21.33 14.05 -1.14
CA PHE A 108 21.92 13.07 -0.24
C PHE A 108 22.79 12.04 -0.97
N ALA A 109 22.41 11.64 -2.20
CA ALA A 109 23.26 10.78 -3.04
C ALA A 109 24.59 11.48 -3.39
N HIS A 110 24.55 12.77 -3.75
CA HIS A 110 25.75 13.56 -4.02
C HIS A 110 26.64 13.69 -2.77
N LEU A 111 26.04 13.80 -1.59
CA LEU A 111 26.78 13.83 -0.32
C LEU A 111 27.42 12.47 0.04
N GLY A 112 26.94 11.37 -0.52
CA GLY A 112 27.37 10.01 -0.16
C GLY A 112 26.68 9.46 1.09
N ALA A 113 25.50 10.01 1.44
CA ALA A 113 24.73 9.59 2.60
C ALA A 113 24.01 8.26 2.37
N THR A 114 23.76 7.51 3.44
CA THR A 114 22.99 6.26 3.41
C THR A 114 21.50 6.54 3.30
N GLU A 115 20.84 6.01 2.27
CA GLU A 115 19.40 6.04 2.15
C GLU A 115 18.77 4.93 2.99
N VAL A 116 17.77 5.29 3.79
CA VAL A 116 16.89 4.35 4.48
C VAL A 116 15.54 4.35 3.77
N ASP A 117 15.28 3.31 3.01
CA ASP A 117 14.03 3.17 2.28
C ASP A 117 12.89 2.79 3.24
N PRO A 118 11.90 3.67 3.45
CA PRO A 118 10.77 3.38 4.31
C PRO A 118 9.79 2.37 3.70
N ASP A 119 9.91 2.05 2.42
CA ASP A 119 9.01 1.17 1.71
C ASP A 119 9.10 -0.28 2.18
N THR A 120 10.24 -0.68 2.71
CA THR A 120 10.43 -2.00 3.33
C THR A 120 9.45 -2.24 4.49
N ALA A 121 9.10 -1.20 5.25
CA ALA A 121 8.10 -1.26 6.30
C ALA A 121 6.70 -0.83 5.85
N CYS A 122 6.57 -0.20 4.68
CA CYS A 122 5.32 0.38 4.19
C CYS A 122 4.56 -0.54 3.25
N ASN A 123 5.05 -0.81 2.04
CA ASN A 123 4.28 -1.53 1.02
C ASN A 123 5.11 -2.48 0.13
N ALA A 124 6.43 -2.51 0.26
CA ALA A 124 7.30 -3.29 -0.62
C ALA A 124 6.99 -4.80 -0.58
N ALA A 125 6.69 -5.35 0.60
CA ALA A 125 6.38 -6.77 0.74
C ALA A 125 5.11 -7.18 -0.03
N GLY A 126 4.06 -6.33 0.02
CA GLY A 126 2.83 -6.56 -0.75
C GLY A 126 3.08 -6.49 -2.25
N HIS A 127 3.81 -5.48 -2.73
CA HIS A 127 4.17 -5.37 -4.15
C HIS A 127 5.02 -6.54 -4.63
N THR A 128 6.01 -6.96 -3.85
CA THR A 128 6.84 -8.13 -4.16
C THR A 128 5.99 -9.39 -4.26
N ALA A 129 5.09 -9.61 -3.30
CA ALA A 129 4.19 -10.76 -3.30
C ALA A 129 3.29 -10.81 -4.53
N LEU A 130 2.71 -9.66 -4.91
CA LEU A 130 1.83 -9.57 -6.09
C LEU A 130 2.61 -9.80 -7.39
N ARG A 131 3.86 -9.31 -7.49
CA ARG A 131 4.75 -9.63 -8.63
C ARG A 131 5.02 -11.12 -8.76
N TYR A 132 5.20 -11.83 -7.63
CA TYR A 132 5.36 -13.28 -7.65
C TYR A 132 4.12 -14.03 -8.13
N VAL A 133 2.92 -13.54 -7.80
CA VAL A 133 1.68 -14.22 -8.16
C VAL A 133 1.22 -13.86 -9.57
N PHE A 134 1.34 -12.60 -9.97
CA PHE A 134 0.75 -12.08 -11.21
C PHE A 134 1.78 -11.59 -12.25
N GLY A 135 3.07 -11.69 -11.94
CA GLY A 135 4.14 -11.16 -12.80
C GLY A 135 4.36 -9.67 -12.68
N ASP A 136 3.38 -8.92 -12.21
CA ASP A 136 3.45 -7.49 -11.95
C ASP A 136 2.61 -7.11 -10.73
N SER A 137 2.93 -5.98 -10.14
CA SER A 137 2.13 -5.34 -9.11
C SER A 137 1.62 -4.01 -9.64
N VAL A 138 0.86 -4.08 -10.73
CA VAL A 138 0.13 -2.91 -11.23
C VAL A 138 -0.91 -2.56 -10.20
N THR A 139 -0.79 -1.38 -9.68
CA THR A 139 -1.51 -0.95 -8.53
C THR A 139 -2.40 0.20 -8.89
N GLY A 140 -3.56 0.14 -8.38
CA GLY A 140 -4.61 1.05 -8.67
C GLY A 140 -5.71 0.40 -9.51
N PHE A 141 -6.90 0.76 -9.18
CA PHE A 141 -8.06 0.43 -9.97
C PHE A 141 -8.88 1.70 -10.18
N ASP A 142 -9.61 1.71 -11.26
CA ASP A 142 -10.65 2.71 -11.42
C ASP A 142 -11.81 2.35 -10.46
N PRO A 143 -12.11 3.17 -9.44
CA PRO A 143 -13.16 2.84 -8.49
C PRO A 143 -14.53 2.67 -9.17
N ARG A 144 -14.72 3.21 -10.36
CA ARG A 144 -15.96 3.07 -11.14
C ARG A 144 -16.22 1.63 -11.57
N THR A 145 -15.19 0.78 -11.63
CA THR A 145 -15.37 -0.64 -11.95
C THR A 145 -16.20 -1.38 -10.89
N ALA A 146 -16.26 -0.88 -9.66
CA ALA A 146 -17.09 -1.45 -8.59
C ALA A 146 -18.57 -1.49 -8.94
N THR A 147 -19.04 -0.68 -9.91
CA THR A 147 -20.43 -0.74 -10.42
C THR A 147 -20.79 -2.04 -11.11
N TYR A 148 -19.78 -2.79 -11.53
CA TYR A 148 -19.94 -4.09 -12.19
C TYR A 148 -19.70 -5.27 -11.25
N SER A 149 -19.31 -5.01 -9.99
CA SER A 149 -19.01 -6.07 -9.02
C SER A 149 -20.30 -6.64 -8.42
N GLY A 150 -20.38 -7.94 -8.31
CA GLY A 150 -21.38 -8.64 -7.50
C GLY A 150 -20.94 -8.75 -6.03
N CYS A 151 -19.63 -8.89 -5.80
CA CYS A 151 -19.03 -8.91 -4.46
C CYS A 151 -17.77 -8.06 -4.41
N ILE A 152 -17.57 -7.37 -3.28
CA ILE A 152 -16.36 -6.61 -2.98
C ILE A 152 -15.82 -7.09 -1.64
N LEU A 153 -14.64 -7.71 -1.68
CA LEU A 153 -13.95 -8.21 -0.50
C LEU A 153 -12.88 -7.20 -0.09
N VAL A 154 -13.11 -6.50 1.01
CA VAL A 154 -12.17 -5.52 1.59
C VAL A 154 -11.40 -6.20 2.72
N TRP A 155 -10.09 -6.35 2.57
CA TRP A 155 -9.26 -7.11 3.49
C TRP A 155 -8.11 -6.30 4.04
N GLY A 156 -8.09 -6.07 5.35
CA GLY A 156 -7.05 -5.30 6.04
C GLY A 156 -6.97 -3.83 5.62
N ALA A 157 -8.08 -3.26 5.17
CA ALA A 157 -8.20 -1.88 4.73
C ALA A 157 -9.42 -1.19 5.35
N ASN A 158 -9.31 0.12 5.60
CA ASN A 158 -10.41 0.94 6.08
C ASN A 158 -10.72 2.08 5.09
N PRO A 159 -11.43 1.81 3.98
CA PRO A 159 -11.76 2.81 2.96
C PRO A 159 -12.53 4.01 3.47
N SER A 160 -13.33 3.88 4.54
CA SER A 160 -14.02 5.03 5.15
C SER A 160 -13.02 6.13 5.56
N HIS A 161 -11.80 5.74 5.94
CA HIS A 161 -10.74 6.65 6.35
C HIS A 161 -9.68 6.89 5.26
N CYS A 162 -9.19 5.85 4.59
CA CYS A 162 -8.10 6.00 3.62
C CYS A 162 -8.58 6.42 2.22
N GLY A 163 -9.80 6.07 1.84
CA GLY A 163 -10.41 6.39 0.55
C GLY A 163 -11.89 6.78 0.67
N PRO A 164 -12.25 7.84 1.43
CA PRO A 164 -13.65 8.13 1.76
C PRO A 164 -14.55 8.37 0.55
N HIS A 165 -14.03 8.91 -0.55
CA HIS A 165 -14.80 9.06 -1.80
C HIS A 165 -15.10 7.69 -2.42
N VAL A 166 -14.11 6.81 -2.48
CA VAL A 166 -14.28 5.45 -3.00
C VAL A 166 -15.27 4.68 -2.14
N ASN A 167 -15.10 4.74 -0.82
CA ASN A 167 -16.03 4.11 0.13
C ASN A 167 -17.47 4.58 -0.10
N LYS A 168 -17.70 5.89 -0.13
CA LYS A 168 -19.02 6.48 -0.23
C LYS A 168 -19.68 6.25 -1.60
N HIS A 169 -18.95 6.48 -2.68
CA HIS A 169 -19.55 6.55 -4.03
C HIS A 169 -19.47 5.24 -4.80
N TRP A 170 -18.55 4.34 -4.46
CA TRP A 170 -18.28 3.16 -5.27
C TRP A 170 -18.38 1.83 -4.53
N LEU A 171 -18.10 1.78 -3.22
CA LEU A 171 -18.29 0.56 -2.45
C LEU A 171 -19.73 0.39 -1.94
N GLN A 172 -20.36 1.47 -1.47
CA GLN A 172 -21.63 1.40 -0.75
C GLN A 172 -22.87 1.66 -1.60
N GLN A 173 -22.74 2.16 -2.83
CA GLN A 173 -23.90 2.67 -3.59
C GLN A 173 -24.38 1.78 -4.75
N HIS A 174 -23.71 0.67 -5.05
CA HIS A 174 -23.95 -0.05 -6.30
C HIS A 174 -24.53 -1.47 -6.14
N GLY A 175 -24.96 -1.85 -4.96
CA GLY A 175 -25.65 -3.13 -4.73
C GLY A 175 -24.73 -4.36 -4.71
N ALA A 176 -23.42 -4.19 -4.85
CA ALA A 176 -22.48 -5.27 -4.61
C ALA A 176 -22.50 -5.69 -3.15
N LYS A 177 -22.37 -6.98 -2.87
CA LYS A 177 -22.20 -7.49 -1.52
C LYS A 177 -20.82 -7.10 -0.98
N VAL A 178 -20.77 -6.29 0.06
CA VAL A 178 -19.51 -5.86 0.68
C VAL A 178 -19.17 -6.75 1.86
N ILE A 179 -18.03 -7.44 1.78
CA ILE A 179 -17.48 -8.27 2.85
C ILE A 179 -16.21 -7.59 3.36
N VAL A 180 -16.11 -7.37 4.67
CA VAL A 180 -14.91 -6.79 5.28
C VAL A 180 -14.24 -7.84 6.17
N ILE A 181 -12.94 -8.02 5.97
CA ILE A 181 -12.06 -8.87 6.79
C ILE A 181 -11.07 -7.94 7.49
N ASP A 182 -11.26 -7.74 8.77
CA ASP A 182 -10.43 -6.83 9.58
C ASP A 182 -10.54 -7.22 11.06
N PRO A 183 -9.44 -7.25 11.83
CA PRO A 183 -9.49 -7.54 13.26
C PRO A 183 -10.24 -6.48 14.08
N VAL A 184 -10.44 -5.29 13.51
CA VAL A 184 -11.15 -4.18 14.14
C VAL A 184 -12.49 -3.94 13.43
N ARG A 185 -13.55 -3.72 14.18
CA ARG A 185 -14.82 -3.28 13.62
C ARG A 185 -14.75 -1.78 13.28
N THR A 186 -14.14 -1.52 12.14
CA THR A 186 -14.04 -0.16 11.57
C THR A 186 -15.38 0.36 11.07
N GLU A 187 -15.49 1.64 10.72
CA GLU A 187 -16.69 2.20 10.07
C GLU A 187 -17.00 1.49 8.73
N THR A 188 -15.96 1.09 8.00
CA THR A 188 -16.15 0.29 6.78
C THR A 188 -16.76 -1.06 7.12
N ALA A 189 -16.26 -1.74 8.15
CA ALA A 189 -16.80 -3.02 8.61
C ALA A 189 -18.22 -2.90 9.21
N ALA A 190 -18.52 -1.80 9.90
CA ALA A 190 -19.84 -1.55 10.46
C ALA A 190 -20.92 -1.31 9.39
N ALA A 191 -20.52 -0.86 8.21
CA ALA A 191 -21.42 -0.62 7.08
C ALA A 191 -21.46 -1.79 6.06
N ALA A 192 -20.67 -2.84 6.27
CA ALA A 192 -20.58 -4.00 5.39
C ALA A 192 -21.74 -4.98 5.61
N ASP A 193 -22.04 -5.79 4.59
CA ASP A 193 -23.02 -6.88 4.67
C ASP A 193 -22.52 -8.04 5.53
N LEU A 194 -21.19 -8.21 5.58
CA LEU A 194 -20.53 -9.24 6.39
C LEU A 194 -19.19 -8.72 6.91
N HIS A 195 -18.95 -8.92 8.21
CA HIS A 195 -17.65 -8.64 8.84
C HIS A 195 -17.06 -9.93 9.42
N LEU A 196 -15.88 -10.31 8.95
CA LEU A 196 -15.08 -11.39 9.51
C LEU A 196 -13.99 -10.80 10.38
N GLN A 197 -14.19 -10.86 11.69
CA GLN A 197 -13.27 -10.32 12.69
C GLN A 197 -12.27 -11.40 13.13
N LEU A 198 -11.21 -11.56 12.35
CA LEU A 198 -10.19 -12.58 12.57
C LEU A 198 -9.17 -12.17 13.65
N ARG A 199 -8.46 -13.15 14.20
CA ARG A 199 -7.27 -12.88 15.01
C ARG A 199 -6.17 -12.27 14.15
N PRO A 200 -5.47 -11.20 14.61
CA PRO A 200 -4.35 -10.63 13.86
C PRO A 200 -3.29 -11.68 13.49
N GLY A 201 -2.78 -11.64 12.26
CA GLY A 201 -1.75 -12.55 11.77
C GLY A 201 -2.26 -13.88 11.21
N THR A 202 -3.57 -14.09 11.14
CA THR A 202 -4.16 -15.36 10.68
C THR A 202 -4.82 -15.26 9.29
N ASP A 203 -4.56 -14.19 8.59
CA ASP A 203 -5.15 -13.87 7.27
C ASP A 203 -4.87 -14.96 6.23
N ALA A 204 -3.65 -15.49 6.18
CA ALA A 204 -3.30 -16.56 5.26
C ALA A 204 -4.11 -17.84 5.54
N ALA A 205 -4.36 -18.16 6.82
CA ALA A 205 -5.18 -19.31 7.19
C ALA A 205 -6.63 -19.13 6.70
N LEU A 206 -7.18 -17.92 6.85
CA LEU A 206 -8.51 -17.62 6.32
C LEU A 206 -8.57 -17.76 4.80
N ALA A 207 -7.56 -17.23 4.08
CA ALA A 207 -7.48 -17.34 2.63
C ALA A 207 -7.45 -18.81 2.17
N PHE A 208 -6.66 -19.66 2.83
CA PHE A 208 -6.63 -21.11 2.54
C PHE A 208 -7.95 -21.81 2.87
N ALA A 209 -8.60 -21.48 3.99
CA ALA A 209 -9.90 -22.03 4.32
C ALA A 209 -10.99 -21.62 3.31
N MET A 210 -10.97 -20.36 2.83
CA MET A 210 -11.83 -19.93 1.74
C MET A 210 -11.53 -20.66 0.43
N ALA A 211 -10.26 -20.86 0.10
CA ALA A 211 -9.84 -21.63 -1.08
C ALA A 211 -10.30 -23.10 -1.01
N HIS A 212 -10.26 -23.70 0.19
CA HIS A 212 -10.83 -25.03 0.42
C HIS A 212 -12.31 -25.10 0.06
N VAL A 213 -13.11 -24.13 0.53
CA VAL A 213 -14.55 -24.06 0.21
C VAL A 213 -14.77 -23.88 -1.28
N ILE A 214 -14.06 -22.95 -1.92
CA ILE A 214 -14.13 -22.71 -3.36
C ILE A 214 -13.86 -24.00 -4.15
N ARG A 215 -12.84 -24.76 -3.74
CA ARG A 215 -12.52 -26.04 -4.38
C ARG A 215 -13.56 -27.13 -4.07
N ARG A 216 -13.90 -27.34 -2.80
CA ARG A 216 -14.85 -28.35 -2.33
C ARG A 216 -16.22 -28.22 -3.00
N ASP A 217 -16.71 -26.98 -3.12
CA ASP A 217 -18.03 -26.68 -3.65
C ASP A 217 -18.03 -26.59 -5.21
N GLY A 218 -16.88 -26.85 -5.86
CA GLY A 218 -16.77 -26.84 -7.32
C GLY A 218 -16.79 -25.45 -7.96
N LEU A 219 -16.46 -24.42 -7.18
CA LEU A 219 -16.49 -23.00 -7.58
C LEU A 219 -15.19 -22.51 -8.22
N VAL A 220 -14.21 -23.40 -8.42
CA VAL A 220 -13.00 -23.09 -9.16
C VAL A 220 -13.33 -22.88 -10.63
N ASP A 221 -12.90 -21.77 -11.20
CA ASP A 221 -12.93 -21.52 -12.64
C ASP A 221 -11.89 -22.42 -13.33
N LYS A 222 -12.33 -23.60 -13.75
CA LYS A 222 -11.45 -24.65 -14.28
C LYS A 222 -10.76 -24.25 -15.59
N GLU A 223 -11.47 -23.51 -16.45
CA GLU A 223 -10.93 -23.02 -17.71
C GLU A 223 -9.86 -21.98 -17.45
N TYR A 224 -10.16 -20.98 -16.62
CA TYR A 224 -9.18 -19.97 -16.24
C TYR A 224 -7.95 -20.56 -15.57
N VAL A 225 -8.15 -21.50 -14.62
CA VAL A 225 -7.03 -22.16 -13.93
C VAL A 225 -6.19 -22.99 -14.87
N HIS A 226 -6.79 -23.71 -15.83
CA HIS A 226 -6.06 -24.48 -16.82
C HIS A 226 -5.18 -23.60 -17.71
N ASP A 227 -5.73 -22.46 -18.16
CA ASP A 227 -5.07 -21.65 -19.19
C ASP A 227 -4.11 -20.60 -18.61
N HIS A 228 -4.31 -20.17 -17.35
CA HIS A 228 -3.64 -19.01 -16.80
C HIS A 228 -2.96 -19.22 -15.45
N VAL A 229 -3.14 -20.37 -14.79
CA VAL A 229 -2.59 -20.58 -13.44
C VAL A 229 -1.57 -21.70 -13.41
N GLN A 230 -0.37 -21.39 -12.99
CA GLN A 230 0.69 -22.39 -12.77
C GLN A 230 0.71 -22.81 -11.29
N GLY A 231 1.08 -24.08 -11.02
CA GLY A 231 1.28 -24.58 -9.67
C GLY A 231 0.00 -24.89 -8.89
N TYR A 232 -1.18 -24.88 -9.53
CA TYR A 232 -2.42 -25.18 -8.84
C TYR A 232 -2.47 -26.61 -8.28
N GLN A 233 -2.03 -27.60 -9.07
CA GLN A 233 -2.08 -29.00 -8.66
C GLN A 233 -1.17 -29.30 -7.46
N GLU A 234 -0.03 -28.66 -7.40
CA GLU A 234 0.92 -28.76 -6.29
C GLU A 234 0.36 -28.12 -5.02
N LEU A 235 -0.49 -27.11 -5.16
CA LEU A 235 -1.12 -26.41 -4.05
C LEU A 235 -2.33 -27.15 -3.47
N VAL A 236 -3.01 -27.97 -4.27
CA VAL A 236 -4.22 -28.71 -3.91
C VAL A 236 -4.10 -29.48 -2.58
N PRO A 237 -3.04 -30.26 -2.31
CA PRO A 237 -2.93 -30.98 -1.04
C PRO A 237 -2.91 -30.05 0.19
N SER A 238 -2.39 -28.85 0.04
CA SER A 238 -2.39 -27.84 1.10
C SER A 238 -3.77 -27.22 1.29
N ILE A 239 -4.46 -26.91 0.22
CA ILE A 239 -5.83 -26.39 0.25
C ILE A 239 -6.78 -27.41 0.89
N GLU A 240 -6.68 -28.70 0.55
CA GLU A 240 -7.55 -29.75 1.06
C GLU A 240 -7.46 -29.94 2.59
N ARG A 241 -6.30 -29.69 3.18
CA ARG A 241 -6.11 -29.76 4.64
C ARG A 241 -6.70 -28.57 5.39
N CYS A 242 -6.92 -27.46 4.73
CA CYS A 242 -7.36 -26.21 5.36
C CYS A 242 -8.90 -26.10 5.37
N THR A 243 -9.58 -27.03 6.04
CA THR A 243 -11.05 -27.01 6.13
C THR A 243 -11.58 -25.77 6.85
N PRO A 244 -12.87 -25.42 6.75
CA PRO A 244 -13.46 -24.34 7.51
C PRO A 244 -13.27 -24.47 9.03
N GLU A 245 -13.30 -25.70 9.58
CA GLU A 245 -13.06 -25.97 11.00
C GLU A 245 -11.60 -25.72 11.38
N TRP A 246 -10.65 -26.11 10.53
CA TRP A 246 -9.25 -25.73 10.69
C TRP A 246 -9.09 -24.20 10.64
N GLY A 247 -9.81 -23.55 9.71
CA GLY A 247 -9.87 -22.11 9.60
C GLY A 247 -10.39 -21.44 10.88
N GLU A 248 -11.46 -21.95 11.48
CA GLU A 248 -11.99 -21.47 12.76
C GLU A 248 -10.96 -21.59 13.88
N ALA A 249 -10.32 -22.74 14.01
CA ALA A 249 -9.30 -22.96 15.04
C ALA A 249 -8.15 -21.94 14.91
N ALA A 250 -7.71 -21.63 13.70
CA ALA A 250 -6.66 -20.66 13.42
C ALA A 250 -7.11 -19.22 13.60
N THR A 251 -8.26 -18.84 13.03
CA THR A 251 -8.68 -17.44 12.85
C THR A 251 -9.68 -16.95 13.90
N GLY A 252 -10.43 -17.87 14.50
CA GLY A 252 -11.58 -17.57 15.35
C GLY A 252 -12.86 -17.25 14.58
N ILE A 253 -12.87 -17.37 13.25
CA ILE A 253 -14.05 -17.13 12.42
C ILE A 253 -14.87 -18.43 12.32
N PRO A 254 -16.16 -18.43 12.65
CA PRO A 254 -17.01 -19.61 12.52
C PRO A 254 -17.03 -20.17 11.11
N PRO A 255 -17.05 -21.51 10.92
CA PRO A 255 -17.03 -22.17 9.61
C PRO A 255 -18.10 -21.66 8.66
N ALA A 256 -19.31 -21.45 9.14
CA ALA A 256 -20.42 -20.93 8.33
C ALA A 256 -20.13 -19.55 7.72
N LEU A 257 -19.41 -18.67 8.41
CA LEU A 257 -19.03 -17.34 7.89
C LEU A 257 -17.90 -17.46 6.89
N ILE A 258 -16.94 -18.36 7.07
CA ILE A 258 -15.88 -18.67 6.09
C ILE A 258 -16.52 -19.16 4.80
N GLU A 259 -17.44 -20.10 4.88
CA GLU A 259 -18.17 -20.64 3.74
C GLU A 259 -19.02 -19.58 3.03
N GLN A 260 -19.74 -18.75 3.79
CA GLN A 260 -20.53 -17.68 3.24
C GLN A 260 -19.67 -16.67 2.46
N ALA A 261 -18.52 -16.27 3.03
CA ALA A 261 -17.60 -15.34 2.37
C ALA A 261 -16.99 -15.95 1.10
N ALA A 262 -16.54 -17.20 1.16
CA ALA A 262 -15.94 -17.91 0.04
C ALA A 262 -16.92 -18.05 -1.13
N ARG A 263 -18.16 -18.49 -0.87
CA ARG A 263 -19.21 -18.64 -1.90
C ARG A 263 -19.59 -17.29 -2.50
N SER A 264 -19.79 -16.27 -1.65
CA SER A 264 -20.13 -14.91 -2.16
C SER A 264 -19.04 -14.33 -3.02
N TYR A 265 -17.77 -14.57 -2.67
CA TYR A 265 -16.64 -14.11 -3.46
C TYR A 265 -16.52 -14.87 -4.80
N ALA A 266 -16.78 -16.17 -4.80
CA ALA A 266 -16.70 -16.99 -6.00
C ALA A 266 -17.86 -16.78 -6.99
N ASP A 267 -19.00 -16.29 -6.53
CA ASP A 267 -20.20 -16.03 -7.37
C ASP A 267 -20.05 -14.81 -8.30
N GLY A 268 -18.96 -14.07 -8.19
CA GLY A 268 -18.51 -12.90 -8.96
C GLY A 268 -19.33 -12.34 -10.11
N PRO A 269 -18.84 -11.30 -10.79
CA PRO A 269 -17.48 -10.74 -10.72
C PRO A 269 -17.18 -10.12 -9.37
N SER A 270 -16.01 -10.45 -8.84
CA SER A 270 -15.62 -10.05 -7.48
C SER A 270 -14.32 -9.27 -7.44
N LEU A 271 -14.33 -8.16 -6.72
CA LEU A 271 -13.18 -7.31 -6.48
C LEU A 271 -12.54 -7.64 -5.12
N LEU A 272 -11.23 -7.86 -5.09
CA LEU A 272 -10.44 -8.03 -3.89
C LEU A 272 -9.65 -6.76 -3.59
N TRP A 273 -10.01 -6.04 -2.52
CA TRP A 273 -9.26 -4.89 -2.04
C TRP A 273 -8.36 -5.30 -0.87
N LEU A 274 -7.05 -5.35 -1.14
CA LEU A 274 -6.03 -5.66 -0.15
C LEU A 274 -5.49 -4.38 0.48
N GLY A 275 -5.55 -4.30 1.80
CA GLY A 275 -5.00 -3.18 2.56
C GLY A 275 -3.59 -3.43 3.06
N GLN A 276 -2.89 -2.36 3.42
CA GLN A 276 -1.53 -2.43 3.97
C GLN A 276 -1.46 -3.14 5.33
N GLY A 277 -2.57 -3.28 6.05
CA GLY A 277 -2.65 -4.04 7.29
C GLY A 277 -2.16 -5.48 7.14
N LEU A 278 -2.35 -6.08 5.97
CA LEU A 278 -1.95 -7.45 5.67
C LEU A 278 -0.42 -7.64 5.67
N GLN A 279 0.36 -6.65 5.22
CA GLN A 279 1.80 -6.81 5.15
C GLN A 279 2.55 -6.31 6.38
N ARG A 280 1.94 -5.43 7.19
CA ARG A 280 2.57 -4.83 8.38
C ARG A 280 2.54 -5.75 9.59
N GLN A 281 2.83 -7.01 9.34
CA GLN A 281 2.85 -8.08 10.33
C GLN A 281 3.85 -9.16 9.87
N PRO A 282 4.29 -10.07 10.76
CA PRO A 282 5.21 -11.13 10.37
C PRO A 282 4.69 -11.91 9.16
N LEU A 283 5.58 -12.18 8.21
CA LEU A 283 5.26 -12.89 6.97
C LEU A 283 4.21 -12.21 6.07
N GLY A 284 4.09 -10.88 6.15
CA GLY A 284 3.08 -10.12 5.42
C GLY A 284 3.06 -10.36 3.90
N GLY A 285 4.23 -10.53 3.27
CA GLY A 285 4.31 -10.92 1.86
C GLY A 285 3.66 -12.28 1.56
N ASN A 286 3.85 -13.27 2.43
CA ASN A 286 3.19 -14.56 2.26
C ASN A 286 1.67 -14.48 2.49
N ILE A 287 1.22 -13.60 3.37
CA ILE A 287 -0.21 -13.31 3.55
C ILE A 287 -0.80 -12.76 2.24
N PHE A 288 -0.13 -11.79 1.61
CA PHE A 288 -0.56 -11.27 0.31
C PHE A 288 -0.64 -12.37 -0.76
N ARG A 289 0.35 -13.26 -0.83
CA ARG A 289 0.34 -14.39 -1.76
C ARG A 289 -0.86 -15.31 -1.53
N ALA A 290 -1.17 -15.62 -0.27
CA ALA A 290 -2.32 -16.44 0.06
C ALA A 290 -3.65 -15.76 -0.34
N CYS A 291 -3.82 -14.47 -0.05
CA CYS A 291 -5.02 -13.73 -0.47
C CYS A 291 -5.12 -13.62 -1.99
N ALA A 292 -4.00 -13.39 -2.68
CA ALA A 292 -3.95 -13.27 -4.14
C ALA A 292 -4.29 -14.57 -4.89
N MET A 293 -4.25 -15.72 -4.22
CA MET A 293 -4.72 -16.99 -4.77
C MET A 293 -6.22 -16.97 -5.10
N LEU A 294 -7.04 -16.26 -4.32
CA LEU A 294 -8.50 -16.30 -4.46
C LEU A 294 -8.99 -15.80 -5.82
N PRO A 295 -8.56 -14.63 -6.35
CA PRO A 295 -8.96 -14.21 -7.69
C PRO A 295 -8.41 -15.14 -8.79
N ALA A 296 -7.26 -15.77 -8.58
CA ALA A 296 -6.73 -16.74 -9.55
C ALA A 296 -7.58 -18.00 -9.62
N LEU A 297 -8.06 -18.52 -8.48
CA LEU A 297 -8.92 -19.72 -8.45
C LEU A 297 -10.31 -19.50 -9.04
N THR A 298 -10.84 -18.28 -8.93
CA THR A 298 -12.22 -17.94 -9.33
C THR A 298 -12.31 -17.21 -10.66
N GLY A 299 -11.18 -17.04 -11.37
CA GLY A 299 -11.13 -16.28 -12.62
C GLY A 299 -11.55 -14.81 -12.46
N ASN A 300 -11.46 -14.26 -11.26
CA ASN A 300 -11.80 -12.87 -10.97
C ASN A 300 -10.64 -11.91 -11.34
N ILE A 301 -10.15 -12.02 -12.57
CA ILE A 301 -9.06 -11.21 -13.12
C ILE A 301 -9.39 -10.80 -14.55
N GLY A 302 -9.03 -9.59 -14.95
CA GLY A 302 -9.09 -9.13 -16.32
C GLY A 302 -10.48 -8.81 -16.86
N LYS A 303 -11.49 -8.72 -16.01
CA LYS A 303 -12.88 -8.41 -16.40
C LYS A 303 -13.47 -7.26 -15.55
N PRO A 304 -14.43 -6.49 -16.08
CA PRO A 304 -15.08 -5.42 -15.32
C PRO A 304 -15.67 -5.92 -14.00
N GLY A 305 -15.47 -5.18 -12.92
CA GLY A 305 -15.97 -5.51 -11.59
C GLY A 305 -15.20 -6.58 -10.84
N ALA A 306 -14.15 -7.12 -11.43
CA ALA A 306 -13.29 -8.13 -10.85
C ALA A 306 -11.83 -7.63 -10.74
N GLY A 307 -10.98 -8.43 -10.13
CA GLY A 307 -9.57 -8.16 -9.98
C GLY A 307 -9.15 -7.99 -8.54
N PHE A 308 -7.89 -7.63 -8.36
CA PHE A 308 -7.36 -7.25 -7.07
C PHE A 308 -6.90 -5.80 -7.09
N TYR A 309 -6.99 -5.19 -5.94
CA TYR A 309 -6.56 -3.83 -5.71
C TYR A 309 -5.66 -3.77 -4.47
N TYR A 310 -4.54 -3.11 -4.63
CA TYR A 310 -3.64 -2.77 -3.54
C TYR A 310 -3.33 -1.28 -3.59
N LEU A 311 -2.35 -0.81 -2.85
CA LEU A 311 -1.94 0.59 -2.84
C LEU A 311 -1.58 1.06 -4.25
N ASN A 312 -2.10 2.24 -4.62
CA ASN A 312 -1.67 2.91 -5.84
C ASN A 312 -0.18 3.23 -5.73
N ASP A 313 0.60 2.67 -6.60
CA ASP A 313 1.97 3.07 -6.77
C ASP A 313 2.00 4.41 -7.51
N THR A 314 2.30 5.47 -6.79
CA THR A 314 2.45 6.83 -7.36
C THR A 314 3.80 7.01 -8.03
N SER A 315 4.74 6.10 -7.87
CA SER A 315 6.04 6.12 -8.54
C SER A 315 5.92 5.92 -10.06
N GLY A 316 4.81 5.38 -10.53
CA GLY A 316 4.47 5.25 -11.95
C GLY A 316 4.09 6.55 -12.67
N ILE A 317 3.97 7.68 -11.97
CA ILE A 317 3.82 8.99 -12.62
C ILE A 317 5.19 9.42 -13.17
N GLY A 318 5.66 8.77 -14.20
CA GLY A 318 6.93 9.12 -14.86
C GLY A 318 7.73 7.97 -15.45
N GLY A 319 7.29 6.73 -15.35
CA GLY A 319 8.00 5.60 -15.96
C GLY A 319 7.43 4.26 -15.55
N ARG A 320 7.61 3.28 -16.38
CA ARG A 320 7.20 1.89 -16.14
C ARG A 320 7.74 1.38 -14.80
N GLY A 321 6.84 0.93 -13.95
CA GLY A 321 7.18 0.07 -12.84
C GLY A 321 8.09 0.67 -11.78
N GLY A 322 7.59 1.61 -10.99
CA GLY A 322 8.05 1.83 -9.63
C GLY A 322 9.47 2.34 -9.40
N THR A 323 10.28 2.49 -10.39
CA THR A 323 11.52 3.24 -10.30
C THR A 323 11.28 4.62 -10.87
N ALA A 324 11.35 5.66 -10.03
CA ALA A 324 11.77 6.96 -10.55
C ALA A 324 12.89 6.70 -11.57
N PRO A 325 12.96 7.43 -12.72
CA PRO A 325 14.04 7.21 -13.65
C PRO A 325 15.30 7.12 -12.80
N SER A 326 15.90 5.93 -12.79
CA SER A 326 17.16 5.75 -12.12
C SER A 326 18.04 6.85 -12.66
N TYR A 327 18.35 7.82 -11.83
CA TYR A 327 19.46 8.67 -12.13
C TYR A 327 20.58 7.68 -12.35
N GLU A 328 21.07 7.56 -13.60
CA GLU A 328 22.26 6.78 -13.85
C GLU A 328 23.28 7.31 -12.83
N GLN A 329 23.49 6.51 -11.79
CA GLN A 329 24.65 6.76 -10.95
C GLN A 329 25.80 6.71 -11.93
N PRO A 330 26.72 7.68 -11.93
CA PRO A 330 27.97 7.53 -12.63
C PRO A 330 28.46 6.13 -12.24
N GLN A 331 28.62 5.26 -13.21
CA GLN A 331 29.17 3.92 -12.99
C GLN A 331 30.47 4.14 -12.23
N ALA A 332 30.48 3.83 -10.95
CA ALA A 332 31.71 3.54 -10.28
C ALA A 332 32.20 2.25 -10.96
N ASP A 333 33.23 2.37 -11.77
CA ASP A 333 33.91 1.24 -12.34
C ASP A 333 34.20 0.24 -11.21
N ASP A 334 33.83 -1.03 -11.42
CA ASP A 334 34.22 -2.21 -10.66
C ASP A 334 33.54 -2.52 -9.31
N GLY A 335 32.36 -2.01 -9.01
CA GLY A 335 31.52 -2.54 -7.92
C GLY A 335 30.59 -3.66 -8.38
N PRO A 336 30.23 -4.65 -7.52
CA PRO A 336 29.20 -5.63 -7.85
C PRO A 336 27.88 -4.93 -8.17
N ALA A 337 27.18 -5.39 -9.20
CA ALA A 337 25.90 -4.82 -9.62
C ALA A 337 24.93 -4.72 -8.43
N PRO A 338 24.17 -3.63 -8.32
CA PRO A 338 23.15 -3.51 -7.27
C PRO A 338 22.21 -4.73 -7.31
N VAL A 339 21.91 -5.29 -6.13
CA VAL A 339 21.07 -6.49 -5.98
C VAL A 339 19.70 -6.36 -6.68
N SER A 340 19.23 -5.13 -6.90
CA SER A 340 18.02 -4.84 -7.68
C SER A 340 18.07 -5.24 -9.17
N GLN A 341 19.24 -5.59 -9.68
CA GLN A 341 19.43 -6.09 -11.06
C GLN A 341 19.73 -7.58 -11.13
N MET A 342 19.81 -8.28 -10.00
CA MET A 342 19.99 -9.73 -10.00
C MET A 342 18.70 -10.42 -10.42
N ASP A 343 18.82 -11.34 -11.37
CA ASP A 343 17.75 -12.25 -11.73
C ASP A 343 17.38 -13.11 -10.50
N MET A 344 16.09 -13.17 -10.16
CA MET A 344 15.61 -13.90 -8.99
C MET A 344 16.08 -15.37 -8.89
N PRO A 345 16.21 -16.13 -9.99
CA PRO A 345 16.84 -17.44 -9.97
C PRO A 345 18.29 -17.42 -9.48
N GLN A 346 19.06 -16.40 -9.80
CA GLN A 346 20.44 -16.26 -9.32
C GLN A 346 20.50 -15.86 -7.84
N LEU A 347 19.59 -14.98 -7.39
CA LEU A 347 19.48 -14.60 -5.98
C LEU A 347 19.17 -15.79 -5.08
N LEU A 348 18.29 -16.70 -5.53
CA LEU A 348 17.90 -17.90 -4.78
C LEU A 348 19.01 -18.97 -4.73
N GLN A 349 20.01 -18.90 -5.60
CA GLN A 349 21.15 -19.80 -5.63
C GLN A 349 22.33 -19.33 -4.76
N ASP A 350 22.34 -18.05 -4.37
CA ASP A 350 23.38 -17.49 -3.50
C ASP A 350 22.82 -17.12 -2.12
N PRO A 351 23.05 -17.98 -1.10
CA PRO A 351 22.61 -17.70 0.26
C PRO A 351 23.18 -16.41 0.87
N ALA A 352 24.36 -15.97 0.44
CA ALA A 352 24.99 -14.75 0.92
C ALA A 352 24.29 -13.50 0.35
N ALA A 353 23.86 -13.57 -0.92
CA ALA A 353 23.06 -12.52 -1.54
C ALA A 353 21.68 -12.39 -0.89
N VAL A 354 21.04 -13.51 -0.56
CA VAL A 354 19.75 -13.50 0.18
C VAL A 354 19.92 -12.88 1.56
N GLN A 355 21.00 -13.16 2.27
CA GLN A 355 21.25 -12.64 3.60
C GLN A 355 21.58 -11.14 3.60
N SER A 356 22.16 -10.62 2.53
CA SER A 356 22.40 -9.17 2.37
C SER A 356 21.13 -8.39 1.96
N TYR A 357 20.10 -9.09 1.51
CA TYR A 357 18.80 -8.53 1.11
C TYR A 357 17.78 -8.51 2.26
N LEU A 358 18.00 -9.29 3.31
CA LEU A 358 17.19 -9.36 4.53
C LEU A 358 17.74 -8.43 5.62
#